data_87eba9a71500807045af896e65185276
#
_entry.id   87eba9a71500807045af896e65185276
#
_cell.length_a   1.000
_cell.length_b   1.000
_cell.length_c   1.000
_cell.angle_alpha   90.00
_cell.angle_beta   90.00
_cell.angle_gamma   90.00
#
_symmetry.space_group_name_H-M   'P 1'
#
loop_
_entity.id
_entity.type
_entity.pdbx_description
1 polymer ?
#
loop_
_entity_poly.entity_id
_entity_poly.type
_entity_poly.pdbx_seq_one_letter_code
_entity_poly.pdbx_strand_id
1 'polypeptide(L)'
;MSEQTCRFSLNVLTINIHKGFTTFNRRFMLPALRDAIRSVSADIVCLQEVTGAHEIHSLQIENWPDRSHYEFLADTLWSEYAYGRNAVYPEGHHGNAVLSRFPIEYNENIDISVGNSEKRGLLYCRIVPPQSAALHLICVHLGLSARQRSAQLAMLARRVNDLPARQPVVVAGDFNDWRQQANRVLKAQAGLEEIFTRAHGRPARTFPARLPLLRLDRIYVKNAHASHPTALPLRPWRHLSDHAPLSVEIHL
;
A
#
# COMPACT_ATOMS: atom_id res chain seq x y z
N MET A 1 20.29 -27.63 22.19
CA MET A 1 19.55 -26.42 22.56
C MET A 1 19.51 -25.55 21.32
N SER A 2 18.38 -25.54 20.60
CA SER A 2 18.19 -24.70 19.42
C SER A 2 18.02 -23.26 19.93
N GLU A 3 18.96 -22.35 19.57
CA GLU A 3 18.77 -20.92 19.70
C GLU A 3 17.48 -20.56 18.95
N GLN A 4 16.42 -20.30 19.69
CA GLN A 4 15.25 -19.58 19.20
C GLN A 4 15.72 -18.15 18.93
N THR A 5 16.28 -17.89 17.74
CA THR A 5 16.44 -16.53 17.25
C THR A 5 15.06 -15.87 17.32
N CYS A 6 14.91 -14.95 18.24
CA CYS A 6 13.70 -14.13 18.36
C CYS A 6 13.56 -13.36 17.03
N ARG A 7 12.76 -13.87 16.12
CA ARG A 7 12.51 -13.22 14.82
C ARG A 7 11.67 -11.99 15.11
N PHE A 8 12.15 -10.84 14.68
CA PHE A 8 11.38 -9.61 14.75
C PHE A 8 10.14 -9.74 13.87
N SER A 9 8.97 -9.45 14.42
CA SER A 9 7.72 -9.43 13.64
C SER A 9 7.10 -8.05 13.63
N LEU A 10 6.44 -7.71 12.53
CA LEU A 10 5.73 -6.45 12.33
C LEU A 10 4.48 -6.64 11.49
N ASN A 11 3.46 -5.81 11.73
CA ASN A 11 2.21 -5.82 11.01
C ASN A 11 2.22 -4.80 9.88
N VAL A 12 1.92 -5.26 8.67
CA VAL A 12 1.76 -4.42 7.47
C VAL A 12 0.29 -4.35 7.08
N LEU A 13 -0.22 -3.14 6.88
CA LEU A 13 -1.55 -2.85 6.35
C LEU A 13 -1.42 -2.21 4.97
N THR A 14 -2.31 -2.55 4.03
CA THR A 14 -2.47 -1.80 2.77
C THR A 14 -3.92 -1.50 2.51
N ILE A 15 -4.20 -0.28 2.02
CA ILE A 15 -5.54 0.17 1.61
C ILE A 15 -5.43 1.31 0.58
N ASN A 16 -6.22 1.22 -0.49
CA ASN A 16 -6.55 2.37 -1.32
C ASN A 16 -7.62 3.19 -0.59
N ILE A 17 -7.33 4.45 -0.26
CA ILE A 17 -8.21 5.31 0.56
C ILE A 17 -9.16 6.19 -0.26
N HIS A 18 -9.15 6.06 -1.58
CA HIS A 18 -10.02 6.81 -2.48
C HIS A 18 -10.07 8.31 -2.14
N LYS A 19 -8.90 8.93 -1.96
CA LYS A 19 -8.72 10.35 -1.59
C LYS A 19 -9.44 10.78 -0.31
N GLY A 20 -9.75 9.83 0.56
CA GLY A 20 -10.50 10.06 1.81
C GLY A 20 -12.02 10.13 1.63
N PHE A 21 -12.56 9.66 0.50
CA PHE A 21 -13.99 9.66 0.23
C PHE A 21 -14.60 8.26 0.19
N THR A 22 -15.90 8.19 0.41
CA THR A 22 -16.68 6.99 0.12
C THR A 22 -16.81 6.79 -1.40
N THR A 23 -17.26 5.59 -1.81
CA THR A 23 -17.60 5.27 -3.20
C THR A 23 -18.41 6.40 -3.87
N PHE A 24 -18.00 6.80 -5.08
CA PHE A 24 -18.56 7.93 -5.85
C PHE A 24 -18.35 9.32 -5.22
N ASN A 25 -17.32 9.50 -4.38
CA ASN A 25 -16.98 10.79 -3.74
C ASN A 25 -18.14 11.44 -2.97
N ARG A 26 -19.06 10.64 -2.42
CA ARG A 26 -20.30 11.16 -1.81
C ARG A 26 -20.10 11.80 -0.43
N ARG A 27 -19.15 11.30 0.35
CA ARG A 27 -18.88 11.78 1.71
C ARG A 27 -17.39 11.73 1.99
N PHE A 28 -16.88 12.78 2.60
CA PHE A 28 -15.52 12.84 3.12
C PHE A 28 -15.43 12.06 4.44
N MET A 29 -14.53 11.10 4.52
CA MET A 29 -14.43 10.13 5.60
C MET A 29 -13.02 10.01 6.20
N LEU A 30 -12.11 10.91 5.83
CA LEU A 30 -10.71 10.81 6.26
C LEU A 30 -10.52 10.75 7.78
N PRO A 31 -11.26 11.52 8.63
CA PRO A 31 -11.14 11.39 10.08
C PRO A 31 -11.55 10.00 10.58
N ALA A 32 -12.67 9.46 10.11
CA ALA A 32 -13.13 8.12 10.48
C ALA A 32 -12.20 7.02 9.93
N LEU A 33 -11.61 7.24 8.75
CA LEU A 33 -10.62 6.35 8.17
C LEU A 33 -9.35 6.30 9.02
N ARG A 34 -8.85 7.46 9.51
CA ARG A 34 -7.73 7.54 10.46
C ARG A 34 -7.99 6.67 11.69
N ASP A 35 -9.16 6.84 12.32
CA ASP A 35 -9.50 6.09 13.54
C ASP A 35 -9.58 4.58 13.27
N ALA A 36 -10.12 4.18 12.12
CA ALA A 36 -10.17 2.78 11.70
C ALA A 36 -8.76 2.20 11.43
N ILE A 37 -7.88 2.93 10.73
CA ILE A 37 -6.49 2.51 10.50
C ILE A 37 -5.74 2.36 11.83
N ARG A 38 -5.91 3.30 12.75
CA ARG A 38 -5.32 3.25 14.10
C ARG A 38 -5.76 2.02 14.89
N SER A 39 -7.03 1.63 14.78
CA SER A 39 -7.57 0.46 15.49
C SER A 39 -6.94 -0.88 15.04
N VAL A 40 -6.35 -0.94 13.85
CA VAL A 40 -5.62 -2.14 13.37
C VAL A 40 -4.27 -2.29 14.05
N SER A 41 -3.71 -1.20 14.58
CA SER A 41 -2.38 -1.19 15.23
C SER A 41 -1.25 -1.72 14.33
N ALA A 42 -1.35 -1.51 13.01
CA ALA A 42 -0.30 -1.88 12.08
C ALA A 42 0.98 -1.05 12.34
N ASP A 43 2.14 -1.67 12.17
CA ASP A 43 3.44 -0.99 12.31
C ASP A 43 3.80 -0.19 11.09
N ILE A 44 3.40 -0.70 9.91
CA ILE A 44 3.60 -0.05 8.61
C ILE A 44 2.28 -0.03 7.85
N VAL A 45 1.95 1.12 7.24
CA VAL A 45 0.73 1.30 6.44
C VAL A 45 1.08 1.78 5.04
N CYS A 46 0.68 1.03 4.02
CA CYS A 46 0.78 1.38 2.61
C CYS A 46 -0.56 1.95 2.12
N LEU A 47 -0.56 3.20 1.70
CA LEU A 47 -1.75 3.92 1.29
C LEU A 47 -1.69 4.29 -0.19
N GLN A 48 -2.80 4.14 -0.90
CA GLN A 48 -2.94 4.56 -2.29
C GLN A 48 -4.05 5.63 -2.40
N GLU A 49 -3.97 6.46 -3.43
CA GLU A 49 -4.84 7.61 -3.66
C GLU A 49 -4.85 8.61 -2.50
N VAL A 50 -3.71 8.90 -1.93
CA VAL A 50 -3.58 9.86 -0.83
C VAL A 50 -3.48 11.27 -1.39
N THR A 51 -4.35 12.19 -0.98
CA THR A 51 -4.29 13.60 -1.37
C THR A 51 -3.16 14.30 -0.61
N GLY A 52 -2.22 14.92 -1.34
CA GLY A 52 -1.20 15.78 -0.74
C GLY A 52 -1.72 17.21 -0.56
N ALA A 53 -2.35 17.77 -1.60
CA ALA A 53 -3.00 19.07 -1.54
C ALA A 53 -4.23 19.09 -2.46
N HIS A 54 -5.23 19.90 -2.12
CA HIS A 54 -6.38 20.17 -2.97
C HIS A 54 -7.03 21.51 -2.58
N GLU A 55 -6.78 22.55 -3.38
CA GLU A 55 -7.16 23.94 -3.07
C GLU A 55 -8.68 24.12 -2.91
N ILE A 56 -9.48 23.54 -3.81
CA ILE A 56 -10.94 23.69 -3.79
C ILE A 56 -11.56 22.93 -2.61
N HIS A 57 -11.15 21.66 -2.40
CA HIS A 57 -11.72 20.84 -1.33
C HIS A 57 -11.38 21.42 0.06
N SER A 58 -10.21 22.04 0.22
CA SER A 58 -9.82 22.67 1.49
C SER A 58 -10.75 23.81 1.90
N LEU A 59 -11.39 24.47 0.93
CA LEU A 59 -12.34 25.57 1.16
C LEU A 59 -13.80 25.12 1.27
N GLN A 60 -14.15 23.97 0.69
CA GLN A 60 -15.55 23.55 0.53
C GLN A 60 -15.96 22.42 1.46
N ILE A 61 -14.99 21.62 1.95
CA ILE A 61 -15.31 20.42 2.74
C ILE A 61 -15.06 20.70 4.21
N GLU A 62 -16.12 20.59 5.01
CA GLU A 62 -16.04 20.63 6.45
C GLU A 62 -15.13 19.51 6.99
N ASN A 63 -14.28 19.83 7.96
CA ASN A 63 -13.29 18.92 8.55
C ASN A 63 -12.18 18.46 7.59
N TRP A 64 -11.95 19.19 6.49
CA TRP A 64 -10.76 19.00 5.69
C TRP A 64 -9.53 19.38 6.53
N PRO A 65 -8.50 18.52 6.61
CA PRO A 65 -7.32 18.83 7.41
C PRO A 65 -6.56 20.04 6.83
N ASP A 66 -5.97 20.82 7.70
CA ASP A 66 -5.09 21.97 7.37
C ASP A 66 -3.70 21.56 6.89
N ARG A 67 -3.43 20.26 6.88
CA ARG A 67 -2.21 19.60 6.40
C ARG A 67 -2.54 18.55 5.36
N SER A 68 -1.52 17.99 4.71
CA SER A 68 -1.70 16.88 3.76
C SER A 68 -2.38 15.66 4.43
N HIS A 69 -3.10 14.86 3.62
CA HIS A 69 -3.76 13.66 4.16
C HIS A 69 -2.78 12.65 4.75
N TYR A 70 -1.58 12.51 4.19
CA TYR A 70 -0.59 11.58 4.75
C TYR A 70 -0.05 12.06 6.10
N GLU A 71 0.16 13.36 6.30
CA GLU A 71 0.56 13.92 7.60
C GLU A 71 -0.58 13.80 8.63
N PHE A 72 -1.81 14.05 8.21
CA PHE A 72 -2.99 13.88 9.07
C PHE A 72 -3.19 12.44 9.51
N LEU A 73 -2.94 11.46 8.62
CA LEU A 73 -3.06 10.03 8.94
C LEU A 73 -1.88 9.52 9.76
N ALA A 74 -0.66 10.02 9.53
CA ALA A 74 0.53 9.64 10.30
C ALA A 74 0.37 9.99 11.78
N ASP A 75 0.00 11.22 12.07
CA ASP A 75 -0.26 11.72 13.43
C ASP A 75 0.85 11.28 14.41
N THR A 76 0.50 10.95 15.65
CA THR A 76 1.45 10.53 16.69
C THR A 76 1.75 9.03 16.70
N LEU A 77 0.99 8.22 15.98
CA LEU A 77 1.14 6.77 15.98
C LEU A 77 2.26 6.27 15.06
N TRP A 78 2.43 6.94 13.90
CA TRP A 78 3.51 6.69 12.96
C TRP A 78 4.39 7.94 12.90
N SER A 79 5.55 7.87 13.53
CA SER A 79 6.49 9.00 13.61
C SER A 79 7.15 9.32 12.27
N GLU A 80 7.16 8.33 11.37
CA GLU A 80 7.81 8.41 10.07
C GLU A 80 6.81 8.24 8.95
N TYR A 81 6.96 9.01 7.88
CA TYR A 81 6.16 8.84 6.67
C TYR A 81 6.95 9.21 5.42
N ALA A 82 6.55 8.62 4.29
CA ALA A 82 7.00 8.98 2.96
C ALA A 82 5.80 9.19 2.04
N TYR A 83 5.92 10.12 1.09
CA TYR A 83 4.88 10.42 0.12
C TYR A 83 5.44 10.50 -1.30
N GLY A 84 4.85 9.74 -2.22
CA GLY A 84 5.15 9.76 -3.64
C GLY A 84 4.05 10.48 -4.42
N ARG A 85 4.34 11.71 -4.86
CA ARG A 85 3.43 12.51 -5.68
C ARG A 85 3.38 11.95 -7.10
N ASN A 86 2.24 11.41 -7.53
CA ASN A 86 2.07 10.76 -8.82
C ASN A 86 1.21 11.59 -9.78
N ALA A 87 -0.06 11.80 -9.47
CA ALA A 87 -0.97 12.58 -10.29
C ALA A 87 -1.01 14.03 -9.82
N VAL A 88 -0.75 14.96 -10.74
CA VAL A 88 -0.78 16.41 -10.51
C VAL A 88 -1.81 17.03 -11.44
N TYR A 89 -2.66 17.87 -10.92
CA TYR A 89 -3.71 18.60 -11.62
C TYR A 89 -3.79 20.05 -11.09
N PRO A 90 -4.48 20.98 -11.76
CA PRO A 90 -4.47 22.40 -11.37
C PRO A 90 -4.83 22.64 -9.90
N GLU A 91 -5.79 21.91 -9.36
CA GLU A 91 -6.30 22.09 -8.00
C GLU A 91 -5.48 21.36 -6.93
N GLY A 92 -4.52 20.49 -7.33
CA GLY A 92 -3.74 19.73 -6.36
C GLY A 92 -3.03 18.51 -6.90
N HIS A 93 -2.80 17.54 -6.01
CA HIS A 93 -2.12 16.30 -6.36
C HIS A 93 -2.48 15.15 -5.41
N HIS A 94 -2.32 13.93 -5.91
CA HIS A 94 -2.41 12.73 -5.08
C HIS A 94 -1.36 11.67 -5.48
N GLY A 95 -1.18 10.69 -4.62
CA GLY A 95 -0.21 9.64 -4.85
C GLY A 95 -0.27 8.52 -3.83
N ASN A 96 0.88 7.86 -3.61
CA ASN A 96 1.04 6.82 -2.62
C ASN A 96 1.67 7.39 -1.35
N ALA A 97 1.36 6.82 -0.18
CA ALA A 97 2.04 7.12 1.06
C ALA A 97 2.38 5.85 1.83
N VAL A 98 3.46 5.92 2.58
CA VAL A 98 3.85 4.91 3.57
C VAL A 98 3.95 5.60 4.92
N LEU A 99 3.27 5.03 5.93
CA LEU A 99 3.40 5.43 7.31
C LEU A 99 4.15 4.33 8.06
N SER A 100 5.08 4.68 8.94
CA SER A 100 5.92 3.72 9.67
C SER A 100 6.13 4.13 11.12
N ARG A 101 6.10 3.15 12.03
CA ARG A 101 6.59 3.30 13.41
C ARG A 101 8.12 3.26 13.51
N PHE A 102 8.77 2.82 12.44
CA PHE A 102 10.21 2.63 12.37
C PHE A 102 10.85 3.66 11.45
N PRO A 103 12.13 3.99 11.65
CA PRO A 103 12.83 4.94 10.79
C PRO A 103 12.78 4.56 9.31
N ILE A 104 12.40 5.52 8.47
CA ILE A 104 12.52 5.44 7.01
C ILE A 104 13.84 6.13 6.63
N GLU A 105 14.92 5.35 6.54
CA GLU A 105 16.24 5.90 6.23
C GLU A 105 16.39 6.42 4.81
N TYR A 106 15.61 5.87 3.89
CA TYR A 106 15.61 6.28 2.49
C TYR A 106 14.24 6.03 1.87
N ASN A 107 13.81 6.95 1.04
CA ASN A 107 12.64 6.75 0.18
C ASN A 107 12.84 7.34 -1.20
N GLU A 108 12.14 6.78 -2.18
CA GLU A 108 12.19 7.21 -3.58
C GLU A 108 10.83 6.94 -4.24
N ASN A 109 10.30 7.94 -4.95
CA ASN A 109 9.11 7.75 -5.78
C ASN A 109 9.52 7.57 -7.24
N ILE A 110 9.39 6.37 -7.75
CA ILE A 110 9.80 5.97 -9.10
C ILE A 110 8.60 6.09 -10.03
N ASP A 111 8.70 6.95 -11.05
CA ASP A 111 7.66 7.09 -12.08
C ASP A 111 7.58 5.83 -12.94
N ILE A 112 6.42 5.18 -12.94
CA ILE A 112 6.09 4.01 -13.78
C ILE A 112 4.95 4.31 -14.75
N SER A 113 4.70 5.58 -15.02
CA SER A 113 3.63 5.99 -15.94
C SER A 113 3.86 5.45 -17.34
N VAL A 114 2.81 4.93 -17.97
CA VAL A 114 2.84 4.42 -19.34
C VAL A 114 1.80 5.18 -20.17
N GLY A 115 2.27 5.97 -21.12
CA GLY A 115 1.42 6.89 -21.87
C GLY A 115 1.03 8.14 -21.06
N ASN A 116 0.01 8.86 -21.53
CA ASN A 116 -0.35 10.18 -20.97
C ASN A 116 -1.60 10.18 -20.09
N SER A 117 -2.33 9.06 -20.01
CA SER A 117 -3.66 9.03 -19.38
C SER A 117 -3.63 8.93 -17.86
N GLU A 118 -2.66 8.19 -17.30
CA GLU A 118 -2.57 7.95 -15.87
C GLU A 118 -1.14 8.05 -15.37
N LYS A 119 -0.94 8.87 -14.35
CA LYS A 119 0.34 8.98 -13.66
C LYS A 119 0.39 8.00 -12.48
N ARG A 120 1.40 7.14 -12.46
CA ARG A 120 1.57 6.07 -11.48
C ARG A 120 3.02 6.02 -10.98
N GLY A 121 3.21 5.64 -9.72
CA GLY A 121 4.53 5.52 -9.11
C GLY A 121 4.67 4.30 -8.22
N LEU A 122 5.91 3.87 -8.05
CA LEU A 122 6.33 2.97 -6.99
C LEU A 122 6.94 3.81 -5.89
N LEU A 123 6.33 3.87 -4.72
CA LEU A 123 6.95 4.49 -3.57
C LEU A 123 7.77 3.44 -2.83
N TYR A 124 9.07 3.49 -3.01
CA TYR A 124 10.04 2.65 -2.33
C TYR A 124 10.48 3.29 -1.01
N CYS A 125 10.55 2.47 0.06
CA CYS A 125 11.07 2.87 1.36
C CYS A 125 12.04 1.80 1.89
N ARG A 126 13.20 2.24 2.41
CA ARG A 126 14.08 1.42 3.21
C ARG A 126 13.79 1.71 4.68
N ILE A 127 13.19 0.74 5.36
CA ILE A 127 12.73 0.86 6.75
C ILE A 127 13.65 0.03 7.63
N VAL A 128 14.05 0.57 8.77
CA VAL A 128 14.99 -0.10 9.70
C VAL A 128 14.32 -0.34 11.04
N PRO A 129 13.70 -1.52 11.23
CA PRO A 129 13.15 -1.89 12.53
C PRO A 129 14.29 -2.14 13.55
N PRO A 130 14.03 -1.96 14.85
CA PRO A 130 15.04 -2.21 15.89
C PRO A 130 15.56 -3.64 15.85
N GLN A 131 16.87 -3.80 15.93
CA GLN A 131 17.56 -5.10 16.06
C GLN A 131 17.19 -6.11 14.93
N SER A 132 16.82 -5.62 13.75
CA SER A 132 16.44 -6.43 12.60
C SER A 132 17.15 -5.99 11.32
N ALA A 133 17.09 -6.84 10.30
CA ALA A 133 17.52 -6.47 8.95
C ALA A 133 16.64 -5.34 8.39
N ALA A 134 17.23 -4.48 7.56
CA ALA A 134 16.45 -3.46 6.86
C ALA A 134 15.39 -4.12 5.94
N LEU A 135 14.17 -3.61 6.04
CA LEU A 135 13.05 -4.00 5.19
C LEU A 135 12.97 -3.09 3.97
N HIS A 136 12.95 -3.66 2.79
CA HIS A 136 12.65 -2.97 1.54
C HIS A 136 11.14 -3.03 1.27
N LEU A 137 10.46 -1.91 1.40
CA LEU A 137 9.02 -1.80 1.17
C LEU A 137 8.75 -1.05 -0.13
N ILE A 138 7.83 -1.54 -0.95
CA ILE A 138 7.36 -0.84 -2.15
C ILE A 138 5.83 -0.75 -2.09
N CYS A 139 5.32 0.48 -1.95
CA CYS A 139 3.89 0.77 -2.07
C CYS A 139 3.55 1.05 -3.53
N VAL A 140 2.57 0.33 -4.08
CA VAL A 140 2.21 0.39 -5.50
C VAL A 140 0.75 0.81 -5.71
N HIS A 141 0.51 1.50 -6.84
CA HIS A 141 -0.81 1.67 -7.43
C HIS A 141 -0.65 1.59 -8.95
N LEU A 142 -1.06 0.46 -9.55
CA LEU A 142 -0.88 0.22 -10.97
C LEU A 142 -2.03 0.78 -11.82
N GLY A 143 -1.80 0.89 -13.12
CA GLY A 143 -2.76 1.41 -14.08
C GLY A 143 -3.94 0.48 -14.38
N LEU A 144 -5.03 1.06 -14.89
CA LEU A 144 -6.28 0.33 -15.17
C LEU A 144 -6.20 -0.53 -16.43
N SER A 145 -5.36 -0.19 -17.42
CA SER A 145 -5.28 -0.97 -18.65
C SER A 145 -4.30 -2.16 -18.52
N ALA A 146 -4.60 -3.27 -19.18
CA ALA A 146 -3.73 -4.46 -19.18
C ALA A 146 -2.34 -4.15 -19.75
N ARG A 147 -2.24 -3.27 -20.77
CA ARG A 147 -0.97 -2.86 -21.39
C ARG A 147 -0.11 -2.09 -20.39
N GLN A 148 -0.70 -1.12 -19.68
CA GLN A 148 0.01 -0.36 -18.65
C GLN A 148 0.52 -1.30 -17.55
N ARG A 149 -0.34 -2.15 -17.00
CA ARG A 149 0.04 -3.09 -15.95
C ARG A 149 1.16 -4.02 -16.36
N SER A 150 1.14 -4.55 -17.59
CA SER A 150 2.21 -5.41 -18.09
C SER A 150 3.58 -4.73 -18.06
N ALA A 151 3.66 -3.49 -18.54
CA ALA A 151 4.89 -2.70 -18.51
C ALA A 151 5.30 -2.34 -17.06
N GLN A 152 4.34 -1.93 -16.24
CA GLN A 152 4.57 -1.55 -14.85
C GLN A 152 5.03 -2.73 -13.98
N LEU A 153 4.49 -3.94 -14.21
CA LEU A 153 4.95 -5.17 -13.55
C LEU A 153 6.40 -5.50 -13.90
N ALA A 154 6.81 -5.27 -15.16
CA ALA A 154 8.20 -5.45 -15.56
C ALA A 154 9.14 -4.44 -14.90
N MET A 155 8.69 -3.16 -14.76
CA MET A 155 9.45 -2.14 -14.03
C MET A 155 9.56 -2.47 -12.54
N LEU A 156 8.48 -2.92 -11.91
CA LEU A 156 8.47 -3.37 -10.51
C LEU A 156 9.41 -4.56 -10.31
N ALA A 157 9.34 -5.58 -11.17
CA ALA A 157 10.21 -6.76 -11.09
C ALA A 157 11.70 -6.37 -11.22
N ARG A 158 12.03 -5.45 -12.12
CA ARG A 158 13.39 -4.91 -12.26
C ARG A 158 13.82 -4.21 -10.97
N ARG A 159 13.00 -3.30 -10.44
CA ARG A 159 13.31 -2.60 -9.18
C ARG A 159 13.56 -3.56 -8.01
N VAL A 160 12.77 -4.63 -7.88
CA VAL A 160 12.97 -5.65 -6.86
C VAL A 160 14.28 -6.42 -7.06
N ASN A 161 14.69 -6.67 -8.29
CA ASN A 161 15.95 -7.36 -8.59
C ASN A 161 17.20 -6.49 -8.38
N ASP A 162 17.04 -5.16 -8.41
CA ASP A 162 18.10 -4.20 -8.09
C ASP A 162 18.36 -4.09 -6.57
N LEU A 163 17.47 -4.65 -5.73
CA LEU A 163 17.63 -4.65 -4.28
C LEU A 163 18.63 -5.75 -3.82
N PRO A 164 19.24 -5.61 -2.64
CA PRO A 164 20.15 -6.60 -2.10
C PRO A 164 19.52 -8.00 -2.03
N ALA A 165 20.17 -8.98 -2.63
CA ALA A 165 19.58 -10.29 -2.95
C ALA A 165 19.03 -11.08 -1.75
N ARG A 166 19.54 -10.81 -0.53
CA ARG A 166 19.16 -11.54 0.70
C ARG A 166 18.32 -10.73 1.68
N GLN A 167 18.09 -9.45 1.40
CA GLN A 167 17.29 -8.62 2.30
C GLN A 167 15.79 -8.84 2.09
N PRO A 168 14.98 -8.67 3.14
CA PRO A 168 13.54 -8.84 3.06
C PRO A 168 12.90 -7.75 2.19
N VAL A 169 11.98 -8.16 1.32
CA VAL A 169 11.21 -7.26 0.45
C VAL A 169 9.73 -7.50 0.66
N VAL A 170 8.98 -6.43 0.85
CA VAL A 170 7.51 -6.41 0.85
C VAL A 170 7.02 -5.47 -0.25
N VAL A 171 6.09 -5.94 -1.07
CA VAL A 171 5.39 -5.11 -2.07
C VAL A 171 3.91 -5.16 -1.75
N ALA A 172 3.30 -4.01 -1.50
CA ALA A 172 1.88 -3.93 -1.12
C ALA A 172 1.16 -2.79 -1.85
N GLY A 173 -0.13 -2.96 -2.12
CA GLY A 173 -0.95 -1.92 -2.72
C GLY A 173 -2.01 -2.42 -3.68
N ASP A 174 -2.53 -1.46 -4.48
CA ASP A 174 -3.53 -1.70 -5.50
C ASP A 174 -2.87 -2.03 -6.84
N PHE A 175 -3.01 -3.27 -7.26
CA PHE A 175 -2.47 -3.78 -8.52
C PHE A 175 -3.43 -3.61 -9.70
N ASN A 176 -4.69 -3.27 -9.45
CA ASN A 176 -5.74 -3.19 -10.49
C ASN A 176 -5.80 -4.44 -11.40
N ASP A 177 -5.28 -5.58 -10.90
CA ASP A 177 -5.08 -6.80 -11.69
C ASP A 177 -6.18 -7.83 -11.44
N TRP A 178 -7.40 -7.54 -11.91
CA TRP A 178 -8.51 -8.49 -11.80
C TRP A 178 -8.29 -9.80 -12.58
N ARG A 179 -7.37 -9.83 -13.55
CA ARG A 179 -7.00 -11.03 -14.32
C ARG A 179 -5.93 -11.89 -13.65
N GLN A 180 -5.40 -11.46 -12.52
CA GLN A 180 -4.42 -12.17 -11.68
C GLN A 180 -3.12 -12.55 -12.40
N GLN A 181 -2.68 -11.72 -13.34
CA GLN A 181 -1.43 -11.93 -14.09
C GLN A 181 -0.20 -11.59 -13.27
N ALA A 182 -0.31 -10.65 -12.33
CA ALA A 182 0.78 -10.17 -11.49
C ALA A 182 1.46 -11.30 -10.71
N ASN A 183 0.71 -12.25 -10.15
CA ASN A 183 1.27 -13.36 -9.39
C ASN A 183 2.28 -14.18 -10.20
N ARG A 184 1.91 -14.54 -11.43
CA ARG A 184 2.79 -15.33 -12.32
C ARG A 184 4.02 -14.53 -12.71
N VAL A 185 3.85 -13.27 -13.11
CA VAL A 185 4.94 -12.39 -13.57
C VAL A 185 5.94 -12.13 -12.45
N LEU A 186 5.46 -11.69 -11.28
CA LEU A 186 6.33 -11.31 -10.17
C LEU A 186 7.02 -12.52 -9.52
N LYS A 187 6.36 -13.68 -9.48
CA LYS A 187 7.01 -14.92 -9.03
C LYS A 187 8.12 -15.34 -9.98
N ALA A 188 7.88 -15.34 -11.29
CA ALA A 188 8.85 -15.76 -12.28
C ALA A 188 10.02 -14.79 -12.45
N GLN A 189 9.77 -13.47 -12.42
CA GLN A 189 10.77 -12.44 -12.73
C GLN A 189 11.48 -11.87 -11.52
N ALA A 190 10.87 -11.91 -10.34
CA ALA A 190 11.40 -11.26 -9.13
C ALA A 190 11.46 -12.18 -7.90
N GLY A 191 10.94 -13.40 -7.96
CA GLY A 191 10.88 -14.32 -6.81
C GLY A 191 9.91 -13.86 -5.70
N LEU A 192 8.96 -12.99 -6.02
CA LEU A 192 7.95 -12.51 -5.09
C LEU A 192 6.79 -13.50 -4.98
N GLU A 193 6.37 -13.80 -3.75
CA GLU A 193 5.22 -14.66 -3.47
C GLU A 193 4.04 -13.85 -2.93
N GLU A 194 2.86 -14.03 -3.53
CA GLU A 194 1.62 -13.39 -3.06
C GLU A 194 1.07 -14.16 -1.86
N ILE A 195 0.88 -13.43 -0.74
CA ILE A 195 0.68 -14.03 0.58
C ILE A 195 -0.66 -14.74 0.69
N PHE A 196 -1.75 -14.16 0.20
CA PHE A 196 -3.08 -14.76 0.25
C PHE A 196 -3.17 -15.99 -0.67
N THR A 197 -2.51 -15.96 -1.83
CA THR A 197 -2.42 -17.12 -2.71
C THR A 197 -1.67 -18.26 -2.04
N ARG A 198 -0.58 -17.95 -1.33
CA ARG A 198 0.17 -18.95 -0.56
C ARG A 198 -0.67 -19.56 0.56
N ALA A 199 -1.42 -18.74 1.30
CA ALA A 199 -2.20 -19.20 2.45
C ALA A 199 -3.56 -19.84 2.08
N HIS A 200 -4.21 -19.33 1.01
CA HIS A 200 -5.61 -19.65 0.69
C HIS A 200 -5.83 -20.12 -0.75
N GLY A 201 -4.75 -20.35 -1.53
CA GLY A 201 -4.81 -20.78 -2.93
C GLY A 201 -5.23 -19.69 -3.93
N ARG A 202 -5.57 -18.49 -3.47
CA ARG A 202 -6.04 -17.37 -4.30
C ARG A 202 -5.88 -16.04 -3.57
N PRO A 203 -5.72 -14.91 -4.31
CA PRO A 203 -5.67 -13.58 -3.72
C PRO A 203 -6.97 -13.18 -3.02
N ALA A 204 -6.91 -12.25 -2.09
CA ALA A 204 -8.07 -11.70 -1.40
C ALA A 204 -9.00 -10.93 -2.34
N ARG A 205 -10.29 -10.92 -2.04
CA ARG A 205 -11.27 -10.03 -2.68
C ARG A 205 -11.33 -8.73 -1.89
N THR A 206 -11.18 -7.58 -2.56
CA THR A 206 -11.09 -6.28 -1.90
C THR A 206 -12.01 -5.22 -2.48
N PHE A 207 -12.48 -5.37 -3.72
CA PHE A 207 -13.27 -4.36 -4.41
C PHE A 207 -14.59 -4.93 -4.98
N PRO A 208 -15.70 -4.16 -4.97
CA PRO A 208 -15.90 -2.99 -4.11
C PRO A 208 -16.06 -3.38 -2.64
N ALA A 209 -15.61 -2.56 -1.70
CA ALA A 209 -15.55 -2.90 -0.27
C ALA A 209 -16.91 -3.33 0.32
N ARG A 210 -18.03 -2.86 -0.22
CA ARG A 210 -19.39 -3.23 0.22
C ARG A 210 -19.78 -4.67 -0.11
N LEU A 211 -19.28 -5.18 -1.25
CA LEU A 211 -19.49 -6.55 -1.74
C LEU A 211 -18.23 -6.97 -2.51
N PRO A 212 -17.19 -7.45 -1.83
CA PRO A 212 -15.90 -7.72 -2.47
C PRO A 212 -15.99 -8.86 -3.50
N LEU A 213 -15.85 -8.49 -4.77
CA LEU A 213 -15.88 -9.41 -5.92
C LEU A 213 -14.53 -9.49 -6.62
N LEU A 214 -13.87 -8.34 -6.83
CA LEU A 214 -12.59 -8.24 -7.52
C LEU A 214 -11.42 -8.33 -6.55
N ARG A 215 -10.30 -8.87 -7.04
CA ARG A 215 -9.05 -9.06 -6.33
C ARG A 215 -8.04 -8.04 -6.83
N LEU A 216 -8.10 -6.81 -6.35
CA LEU A 216 -7.28 -5.71 -6.85
C LEU A 216 -6.04 -5.48 -5.98
N ASP A 217 -6.19 -5.55 -4.66
CA ASP A 217 -5.12 -5.31 -3.71
C ASP A 217 -4.32 -6.58 -3.43
N ARG A 218 -3.01 -6.44 -3.23
CA ARG A 218 -2.07 -7.55 -3.02
C ARG A 218 -1.01 -7.19 -2.00
N ILE A 219 -0.48 -8.24 -1.36
CA ILE A 219 0.77 -8.17 -0.59
C ILE A 219 1.67 -9.31 -1.05
N TYR A 220 2.87 -8.97 -1.48
CA TYR A 220 3.91 -9.91 -1.88
C TYR A 220 5.09 -9.83 -0.94
N VAL A 221 5.80 -10.96 -0.76
CA VAL A 221 7.03 -11.03 0.01
C VAL A 221 8.13 -11.76 -0.76
N LYS A 222 9.38 -11.40 -0.44
CA LYS A 222 10.60 -12.10 -0.82
C LYS A 222 11.58 -12.05 0.35
N ASN A 223 12.28 -13.15 0.63
CA ASN A 223 13.25 -13.28 1.73
C ASN A 223 12.67 -12.96 3.13
N ALA A 224 11.37 -13.08 3.31
CA ALA A 224 10.69 -12.93 4.59
C ALA A 224 9.59 -13.99 4.72
N HIS A 225 9.24 -14.33 5.95
CA HIS A 225 8.09 -15.15 6.23
C HIS A 225 6.88 -14.26 6.53
N ALA A 226 5.69 -14.69 6.11
CA ALA A 226 4.45 -13.97 6.40
C ALA A 226 3.41 -14.93 6.99
N SER A 227 2.69 -14.46 8.00
CA SER A 227 1.62 -15.18 8.68
C SER A 227 0.35 -14.33 8.81
N HIS A 228 -0.76 -14.97 9.13
CA HIS A 228 -2.04 -14.33 9.42
C HIS A 228 -2.53 -13.33 8.36
N PRO A 229 -2.49 -13.65 7.03
CA PRO A 229 -3.03 -12.75 6.02
C PRO A 229 -4.53 -12.60 6.20
N THR A 230 -4.98 -11.38 6.42
CA THR A 230 -6.37 -11.05 6.74
C THR A 230 -6.89 -9.95 5.83
N ALA A 231 -7.99 -10.22 5.11
CA ALA A 231 -8.82 -9.16 4.55
C ALA A 231 -9.74 -8.67 5.66
N LEU A 232 -9.63 -7.39 6.01
CA LEU A 232 -10.33 -6.86 7.17
C LEU A 232 -11.85 -6.87 6.97
N PRO A 233 -12.62 -7.05 8.06
CA PRO A 233 -14.06 -7.26 7.98
C PRO A 233 -14.79 -6.06 7.38
N LEU A 234 -15.96 -6.32 6.79
CA LEU A 234 -16.75 -5.31 6.10
C LEU A 234 -17.00 -4.03 6.91
N ARG A 235 -17.21 -4.15 8.22
CA ARG A 235 -17.35 -2.98 9.11
C ARG A 235 -16.09 -2.74 9.90
N PRO A 236 -15.63 -1.46 9.99
CA PRO A 236 -16.26 -0.23 9.45
C PRO A 236 -15.93 0.04 7.97
N TRP A 237 -15.01 -0.71 7.34
CA TRP A 237 -14.31 -0.39 6.11
C TRP A 237 -15.20 -0.14 4.89
N ARG A 238 -16.31 -0.89 4.74
CA ARG A 238 -17.25 -0.77 3.61
C ARG A 238 -17.87 0.63 3.45
N HIS A 239 -17.71 1.49 4.46
CA HIS A 239 -18.24 2.86 4.47
C HIS A 239 -17.14 3.93 4.46
N LEU A 240 -15.87 3.52 4.51
CA LEU A 240 -14.72 4.41 4.62
C LEU A 240 -13.97 4.57 3.30
N SER A 241 -13.92 3.52 2.50
CA SER A 241 -13.34 3.50 1.15
C SER A 241 -14.14 2.56 0.26
N ASP A 242 -13.84 2.54 -1.04
CA ASP A 242 -14.34 1.54 -1.98
C ASP A 242 -13.46 0.29 -2.05
N HIS A 243 -12.29 0.28 -1.41
CA HIS A 243 -11.43 -0.88 -1.20
C HIS A 243 -11.46 -1.39 0.24
N ALA A 244 -11.46 -2.71 0.41
CA ALA A 244 -11.26 -3.35 1.70
C ALA A 244 -9.75 -3.51 1.97
N PRO A 245 -9.27 -3.20 3.21
CA PRO A 245 -7.85 -3.30 3.50
C PRO A 245 -7.39 -4.75 3.67
N LEU A 246 -6.09 -4.96 3.40
CA LEU A 246 -5.38 -6.21 3.68
C LEU A 246 -4.34 -5.98 4.78
N SER A 247 -4.25 -6.92 5.71
CA SER A 247 -3.26 -6.93 6.78
C SER A 247 -2.51 -8.25 6.82
N VAL A 248 -1.25 -8.20 7.27
CA VAL A 248 -0.37 -9.38 7.40
C VAL A 248 0.68 -9.13 8.46
N GLU A 249 1.09 -10.19 9.15
CA GLU A 249 2.27 -10.20 9.99
C GLU A 249 3.49 -10.69 9.19
N ILE A 250 4.58 -9.91 9.20
CA ILE A 250 5.86 -10.20 8.53
C ILE A 250 6.91 -10.53 9.58
N HIS A 251 7.64 -11.61 9.39
CA HIS A 251 8.75 -12.07 10.23
C HIS A 251 10.07 -11.85 9.47
N LEU A 252 10.95 -11.04 10.05
CA LEU A 252 12.25 -10.65 9.51
C LEU A 252 13.39 -11.47 10.11
#